data_32dc1e71996d343c2cb2e8f735514c6a
#
_entry.id   32dc1e71996d343c2cb2e8f735514c6a
#
_cell.length_a   1.000
_cell.length_b   1.000
_cell.length_c   1.000
_cell.angle_alpha   90.00
_cell.angle_beta   90.00
_cell.angle_gamma   90.00
#
_symmetry.space_group_name_H-M   'P 1'
#
loop_
_entity.id
_entity.type
_entity.pdbx_description
1 polymer ?
#
loop_
_entity_poly.entity_id
_entity_poly.type
_entity_poly.pdbx_seq_one_letter_code
_entity_poly.pdbx_strand_id
1 'polypeptide(L)'
;MCYTISSMTKKKLYITTAIPYANGAPHIGNALDYLLADIWARHQRSLGKEVRFQVGTDEHGNKIAEKAQAASLTPQEYVNGTVENFRTLMDKIKTTYTDFIRTTDSHHVGASQYIWTQLQPYIYKGSYEGWYCQGCEAFYTEKEVTEFHGVCPDHQKPFERLSEENYYLRVSEFTPRIIEAIETDRMKIIPEYRKKEFLNFLREGLSDVSISRPKKNLSWGVPVPGDSDQVMYVWIDALANYLTVIGYPDNLDWQNYWPADIQVIGKDILRFHAGIWPAILMGLGLPLPKTLLVHGHISSGGVKMSKSLGNVVGPNEIIDNYGLDAWRYYFSRHIPTQDDGDFTWEKFEKAYNNELGNDLGNLVSRVANMVKRYQSGVIGDIPGDEFDLHNYNSHMRNLEFDKAMDEIWVLVRAHNQYIENVKPWEIAKLAQTNKDEENHLAEVLAHSVGGILQISQMLTPFMPDTADKIHTIFGSGVIKDEEIGILFPKIYLKTEDPRTAKSQKAQAKNQTQVKQ
;
A
#
# COMPACT_ATOMS: atom_id res chain seq x y z
N MET A 1 -3.40 -43.79 -21.59
CA MET A 1 -2.22 -43.33 -20.82
C MET A 1 -2.72 -42.25 -19.88
N CYS A 2 -2.87 -42.58 -18.59
CA CYS A 2 -3.18 -41.58 -17.56
C CYS A 2 -1.92 -40.74 -17.31
N TYR A 3 -1.98 -39.48 -17.72
CA TYR A 3 -1.00 -38.50 -17.24
C TYR A 3 -1.31 -38.20 -15.76
N THR A 4 -0.51 -38.71 -14.86
CA THR A 4 -0.43 -38.27 -13.47
C THR A 4 0.01 -36.81 -13.49
N ILE A 5 -0.92 -35.89 -13.21
CA ILE A 5 -0.59 -34.49 -12.92
C ILE A 5 0.20 -34.54 -11.60
N SER A 6 1.53 -34.47 -11.73
CA SER A 6 2.40 -34.19 -10.60
C SER A 6 1.90 -32.89 -9.98
N SER A 7 1.46 -32.96 -8.73
CA SER A 7 1.09 -31.76 -7.94
C SER A 7 2.37 -30.95 -7.73
N MET A 8 2.67 -30.04 -8.67
CA MET A 8 3.66 -29.01 -8.44
C MET A 8 3.15 -28.22 -7.22
N THR A 9 3.80 -28.36 -6.09
CA THR A 9 3.54 -27.53 -4.91
C THR A 9 3.64 -26.08 -5.33
N LYS A 10 2.53 -25.33 -5.25
CA LYS A 10 2.52 -23.91 -5.58
C LYS A 10 3.58 -23.20 -4.75
N LYS A 11 4.38 -22.34 -5.39
CA LYS A 11 5.35 -21.53 -4.66
C LYS A 11 4.59 -20.63 -3.69
N LYS A 12 4.84 -20.79 -2.40
CA LYS A 12 4.28 -19.97 -1.33
C LYS A 12 5.02 -18.64 -1.26
N LEU A 13 4.26 -17.55 -1.18
CA LEU A 13 4.77 -16.18 -1.11
C LEU A 13 4.13 -15.48 0.09
N TYR A 14 4.86 -14.56 0.69
CA TYR A 14 4.38 -13.79 1.83
C TYR A 14 4.64 -12.29 1.64
N ILE A 15 3.57 -11.50 1.66
CA ILE A 15 3.62 -10.05 1.64
C ILE A 15 2.96 -9.48 2.89
N THR A 16 3.54 -8.40 3.40
CA THR A 16 3.03 -7.69 4.58
C THR A 16 2.91 -6.21 4.32
N THR A 17 1.98 -5.56 5.01
CA THR A 17 1.97 -4.10 5.19
C THR A 17 2.43 -3.73 6.59
N ALA A 18 2.88 -2.50 6.77
CA ALA A 18 2.95 -1.93 8.10
C ALA A 18 1.57 -1.98 8.76
N ILE A 19 1.55 -2.23 10.08
CA ILE A 19 0.32 -2.18 10.85
C ILE A 19 0.12 -0.78 11.41
N PRO A 20 -0.96 -0.08 11.06
CA PRO A 20 -1.20 1.28 11.53
C PRO A 20 -1.54 1.32 13.01
N TYR A 21 -1.14 2.41 13.66
CA TYR A 21 -1.45 2.69 15.05
C TYR A 21 -2.95 2.98 15.21
N ALA A 22 -3.64 2.16 16.02
CA ALA A 22 -5.11 2.19 16.18
C ALA A 22 -5.60 3.38 17.05
N ASN A 23 -5.06 4.57 16.81
CA ASN A 23 -5.36 5.78 17.56
C ASN A 23 -6.41 6.68 16.88
N GLY A 24 -7.04 6.24 15.80
CA GLY A 24 -8.06 6.97 15.06
C GLY A 24 -8.46 6.31 13.74
N ALA A 25 -9.37 6.95 13.01
CA ALA A 25 -9.79 6.45 11.71
C ALA A 25 -8.63 6.39 10.70
N PRO A 26 -8.61 5.36 9.82
CA PRO A 26 -7.61 5.24 8.78
C PRO A 26 -7.69 6.41 7.79
N HIS A 27 -6.54 6.75 7.21
CA HIS A 27 -6.40 7.82 6.22
C HIS A 27 -5.86 7.27 4.89
N ILE A 28 -5.73 8.15 3.90
CA ILE A 28 -5.34 7.78 2.54
C ILE A 28 -3.95 7.13 2.48
N GLY A 29 -3.02 7.48 3.39
CA GLY A 29 -1.71 6.84 3.48
C GLY A 29 -1.83 5.35 3.85
N ASN A 30 -2.69 5.00 4.83
CA ASN A 30 -2.93 3.59 5.16
C ASN A 30 -3.58 2.83 3.99
N ALA A 31 -4.50 3.49 3.26
CA ALA A 31 -5.11 2.90 2.09
C ALA A 31 -4.10 2.63 0.96
N LEU A 32 -3.05 3.48 0.86
CA LEU A 32 -1.96 3.27 -0.12
C LEU A 32 -1.13 2.03 0.23
N ASP A 33 -0.75 1.82 1.50
CA ASP A 33 -0.07 0.59 1.94
C ASP A 33 -0.83 -0.66 1.47
N TYR A 34 -2.15 -0.69 1.75
CA TYR A 34 -3.00 -1.82 1.38
C TYR A 34 -3.12 -1.98 -0.14
N LEU A 35 -3.26 -0.87 -0.88
CA LEU A 35 -3.36 -0.90 -2.34
C LEU A 35 -2.12 -1.48 -3.00
N LEU A 36 -0.93 -1.02 -2.62
CA LEU A 36 0.33 -1.48 -3.20
C LEU A 36 0.56 -2.97 -2.93
N ALA A 37 0.29 -3.41 -1.70
CA ALA A 37 0.39 -4.82 -1.34
C ALA A 37 -0.65 -5.68 -2.08
N ASP A 38 -1.89 -5.21 -2.21
CA ASP A 38 -2.97 -5.90 -2.90
C ASP A 38 -2.71 -6.06 -4.40
N ILE A 39 -2.16 -5.02 -5.06
CA ILE A 39 -1.75 -5.10 -6.47
C ILE A 39 -0.75 -6.23 -6.67
N TRP A 40 0.29 -6.29 -5.84
CA TRP A 40 1.28 -7.36 -5.95
C TRP A 40 0.68 -8.73 -5.66
N ALA A 41 -0.13 -8.85 -4.61
CA ALA A 41 -0.75 -10.11 -4.23
C ALA A 41 -1.67 -10.64 -5.34
N ARG A 42 -2.52 -9.80 -5.93
CA ARG A 42 -3.39 -10.15 -7.06
C ARG A 42 -2.58 -10.57 -8.27
N HIS A 43 -1.53 -9.83 -8.60
CA HIS A 43 -0.65 -10.17 -9.72
C HIS A 43 0.03 -11.53 -9.51
N GLN A 44 0.57 -11.81 -8.33
CA GLN A 44 1.20 -13.11 -8.07
C GLN A 44 0.18 -14.27 -8.09
N ARG A 45 -1.03 -14.04 -7.61
CA ARG A 45 -2.11 -15.04 -7.67
C ARG A 45 -2.57 -15.31 -9.10
N SER A 46 -2.62 -14.30 -9.98
CA SER A 46 -2.93 -14.49 -11.41
C SER A 46 -1.85 -15.34 -12.13
N LEU A 47 -0.61 -15.33 -11.61
CA LEU A 47 0.48 -16.19 -12.05
C LEU A 47 0.46 -17.59 -11.39
N GLY A 48 -0.62 -17.95 -10.69
CA GLY A 48 -0.82 -19.25 -10.06
C GLY A 48 -0.06 -19.48 -8.76
N LYS A 49 0.50 -18.42 -8.12
CA LYS A 49 1.18 -18.53 -6.82
C LYS A 49 0.18 -18.58 -5.67
N GLU A 50 0.59 -19.19 -4.56
CA GLU A 50 -0.12 -19.11 -3.29
C GLU A 50 0.45 -17.91 -2.51
N VAL A 51 -0.38 -16.90 -2.23
CA VAL A 51 0.05 -15.67 -1.57
C VAL A 51 -0.65 -15.49 -0.24
N ARG A 52 0.12 -15.48 0.83
CA ARG A 52 -0.31 -15.03 2.15
C ARG A 52 -0.08 -13.52 2.23
N PHE A 53 -1.13 -12.79 2.57
CA PHE A 53 -1.11 -11.33 2.63
C PHE A 53 -1.58 -10.87 4.01
N GLN A 54 -0.64 -10.33 4.79
CA GLN A 54 -0.86 -9.86 6.15
C GLN A 54 -1.17 -8.37 6.18
N VAL A 55 -2.18 -8.02 6.98
CA VAL A 55 -2.51 -6.68 7.46
C VAL A 55 -2.76 -6.74 8.95
N GLY A 56 -2.94 -5.61 9.62
CA GLY A 56 -3.26 -5.61 11.06
C GLY A 56 -3.32 -4.23 11.65
N THR A 57 -3.35 -4.18 12.99
CA THR A 57 -3.37 -2.93 13.78
C THR A 57 -2.41 -3.01 14.95
N ASP A 58 -1.66 -1.91 15.16
CA ASP A 58 -0.85 -1.68 16.35
C ASP A 58 -1.72 -1.00 17.41
N GLU A 59 -1.92 -1.68 18.55
CA GLU A 59 -2.97 -1.36 19.51
C GLU A 59 -2.46 -1.00 20.91
N HIS A 60 -1.15 -0.93 21.13
CA HIS A 60 -0.55 -0.54 22.41
C HIS A 60 0.01 0.88 22.38
N GLY A 61 0.25 1.47 23.56
CA GLY A 61 0.89 2.78 23.70
C GLY A 61 0.03 3.83 24.41
N ASN A 62 0.69 4.92 24.86
CA ASN A 62 0.06 5.96 25.67
C ASN A 62 -1.04 6.72 24.93
N LYS A 63 -0.85 7.02 23.64
CA LYS A 63 -1.86 7.74 22.85
C LYS A 63 -3.20 7.01 22.76
N ILE A 64 -3.18 5.67 22.77
CA ILE A 64 -4.40 4.86 22.82
C ILE A 64 -5.03 4.96 24.21
N ALA A 65 -4.23 4.82 25.29
CA ALA A 65 -4.72 4.96 26.65
C ALA A 65 -5.34 6.35 26.92
N GLU A 66 -4.69 7.42 26.48
CA GLU A 66 -5.20 8.79 26.57
C GLU A 66 -6.53 8.98 25.82
N LYS A 67 -6.63 8.45 24.60
CA LYS A 67 -7.86 8.54 23.80
C LYS A 67 -9.00 7.69 24.36
N ALA A 68 -8.68 6.51 24.87
CA ALA A 68 -9.65 5.66 25.57
C ALA A 68 -10.20 6.39 26.80
N GLN A 69 -9.32 6.98 27.61
CA GLN A 69 -9.72 7.78 28.79
C GLN A 69 -10.60 8.96 28.39
N ALA A 70 -10.23 9.71 27.35
CA ALA A 70 -11.02 10.83 26.84
C ALA A 70 -12.41 10.40 26.34
N ALA A 71 -12.52 9.15 25.84
CA ALA A 71 -13.79 8.55 25.42
C ALA A 71 -14.54 7.85 26.55
N SER A 72 -14.01 7.84 27.78
CA SER A 72 -14.55 7.10 28.94
C SER A 72 -14.66 5.57 28.67
N LEU A 73 -13.69 5.02 27.96
CA LEU A 73 -13.56 3.60 27.63
C LEU A 73 -12.28 3.02 28.23
N THR A 74 -12.22 1.72 28.36
CA THR A 74 -10.95 1.02 28.55
C THR A 74 -10.14 1.04 27.25
N PRO A 75 -8.79 0.94 27.27
CA PRO A 75 -7.99 0.85 26.06
C PRO A 75 -8.44 -0.28 25.12
N GLN A 76 -8.81 -1.44 25.67
CA GLN A 76 -9.30 -2.58 24.87
C GLN A 76 -10.63 -2.28 24.17
N GLU A 77 -11.58 -1.65 24.84
CA GLU A 77 -12.85 -1.25 24.21
C GLU A 77 -12.64 -0.21 23.12
N TYR A 78 -11.74 0.75 23.36
CA TYR A 78 -11.40 1.79 22.38
C TYR A 78 -10.80 1.17 21.11
N VAL A 79 -9.79 0.28 21.22
CA VAL A 79 -9.17 -0.34 20.05
C VAL A 79 -10.13 -1.30 19.34
N ASN A 80 -11.02 -2.00 20.05
CA ASN A 80 -12.04 -2.83 19.43
C ASN A 80 -12.93 -2.03 18.47
N GLY A 81 -13.36 -0.81 18.89
CA GLY A 81 -14.12 0.07 18.02
C GLY A 81 -13.29 0.65 16.86
N THR A 82 -12.00 0.95 17.10
CA THR A 82 -11.13 1.54 16.08
C THR A 82 -10.76 0.53 14.99
N VAL A 83 -10.51 -0.73 15.35
CA VAL A 83 -10.18 -1.81 14.42
C VAL A 83 -11.24 -1.99 13.34
N GLU A 84 -12.52 -1.87 13.70
CA GLU A 84 -13.62 -2.02 12.74
C GLU A 84 -13.60 -0.95 11.64
N ASN A 85 -13.05 0.25 11.91
CA ASN A 85 -12.87 1.27 10.89
C ASN A 85 -11.81 0.84 9.84
N PHE A 86 -10.73 0.16 10.30
CA PHE A 86 -9.71 -0.38 9.39
C PHE A 86 -10.27 -1.54 8.57
N ARG A 87 -11.00 -2.47 9.19
CA ARG A 87 -11.65 -3.57 8.47
C ARG A 87 -12.63 -3.05 7.42
N THR A 88 -13.50 -2.11 7.80
CA THR A 88 -14.46 -1.46 6.89
C THR A 88 -13.75 -0.79 5.71
N LEU A 89 -12.62 -0.11 5.94
CA LEU A 89 -11.85 0.47 4.84
C LEU A 89 -11.30 -0.62 3.91
N MET A 90 -10.67 -1.67 4.46
CA MET A 90 -10.09 -2.75 3.67
C MET A 90 -11.13 -3.49 2.83
N ASP A 91 -12.32 -3.74 3.40
CA ASP A 91 -13.45 -4.33 2.67
C ASP A 91 -13.90 -3.41 1.53
N LYS A 92 -14.02 -2.11 1.82
CA LYS A 92 -14.46 -1.11 0.84
C LYS A 92 -13.49 -0.96 -0.32
N ILE A 93 -12.17 -1.03 -0.07
CA ILE A 93 -11.15 -1.01 -1.14
C ILE A 93 -10.87 -2.39 -1.72
N LYS A 94 -11.61 -3.41 -1.31
CA LYS A 94 -11.50 -4.81 -1.75
C LYS A 94 -10.08 -5.38 -1.62
N THR A 95 -9.43 -5.10 -0.48
CA THR A 95 -8.12 -5.67 -0.15
C THR A 95 -8.24 -7.19 0.01
N THR A 96 -7.40 -7.95 -0.68
CA THR A 96 -7.42 -9.42 -0.66
C THR A 96 -6.49 -10.03 0.39
N TYR A 97 -6.42 -9.39 1.57
CA TYR A 97 -5.64 -9.94 2.68
C TYR A 97 -6.16 -11.31 3.12
N THR A 98 -5.25 -12.14 3.61
CA THR A 98 -5.57 -13.47 4.15
C THR A 98 -5.54 -13.47 5.67
N ASP A 99 -4.76 -12.58 6.27
CA ASP A 99 -4.51 -12.54 7.70
C ASP A 99 -4.61 -11.12 8.24
N PHE A 100 -5.31 -10.98 9.35
CA PHE A 100 -5.43 -9.72 10.08
C PHE A 100 -4.93 -9.93 11.51
N ILE A 101 -3.81 -9.31 11.88
CA ILE A 101 -3.24 -9.40 13.23
C ILE A 101 -3.61 -8.17 14.06
N ARG A 102 -3.90 -8.41 15.33
CA ARG A 102 -4.02 -7.37 16.35
C ARG A 102 -2.91 -7.56 17.37
N THR A 103 -2.20 -6.50 17.75
CA THR A 103 -1.14 -6.64 18.76
C THR A 103 -1.70 -6.98 20.15
N THR A 104 -3.02 -6.78 20.37
CA THR A 104 -3.74 -7.22 21.57
C THR A 104 -4.20 -8.67 21.56
N ASP A 105 -4.03 -9.41 20.46
CA ASP A 105 -4.35 -10.85 20.42
C ASP A 105 -3.45 -11.62 21.38
N SER A 106 -4.04 -12.54 22.15
CA SER A 106 -3.31 -13.31 23.18
C SER A 106 -2.13 -14.10 22.63
N HIS A 107 -2.28 -14.64 21.40
CA HIS A 107 -1.18 -15.31 20.70
C HIS A 107 -0.03 -14.33 20.40
N HIS A 108 -0.34 -13.12 19.90
CA HIS A 108 0.68 -12.13 19.62
C HIS A 108 1.42 -11.70 20.89
N VAL A 109 0.67 -11.41 21.98
CA VAL A 109 1.26 -11.05 23.28
C VAL A 109 2.20 -12.15 23.79
N GLY A 110 1.76 -13.42 23.77
CA GLY A 110 2.60 -14.54 24.18
C GLY A 110 3.84 -14.72 23.31
N ALA A 111 3.71 -14.58 22.00
CA ALA A 111 4.82 -14.69 21.07
C ALA A 111 5.80 -13.51 21.21
N SER A 112 5.33 -12.29 21.46
CA SER A 112 6.19 -11.14 21.76
C SER A 112 7.00 -11.34 23.04
N GLN A 113 6.40 -11.92 24.07
CA GLN A 113 7.09 -12.29 25.31
C GLN A 113 8.12 -13.42 25.08
N TYR A 114 7.81 -14.39 24.21
CA TYR A 114 8.76 -15.40 23.80
C TYR A 114 9.95 -14.78 23.06
N ILE A 115 9.71 -13.90 22.08
CA ILE A 115 10.76 -13.15 21.35
C ILE A 115 11.65 -12.39 22.32
N TRP A 116 11.08 -11.65 23.27
CA TRP A 116 11.83 -10.96 24.31
C TRP A 116 12.76 -11.91 25.08
N THR A 117 12.23 -13.08 25.47
CA THR A 117 13.01 -14.07 26.22
C THR A 117 14.20 -14.61 25.40
N GLN A 118 14.00 -14.86 24.10
CA GLN A 118 15.07 -15.31 23.21
C GLN A 118 16.14 -14.23 22.97
N LEU A 119 15.76 -12.97 23.05
CA LEU A 119 16.67 -11.83 22.86
C LEU A 119 17.44 -11.44 24.12
N GLN A 120 17.24 -12.11 25.27
CA GLN A 120 17.91 -11.81 26.54
C GLN A 120 19.45 -11.65 26.42
N PRO A 121 20.19 -12.44 25.60
CA PRO A 121 21.63 -12.22 25.43
C PRO A 121 22.03 -10.84 24.89
N TYR A 122 21.10 -10.16 24.21
CA TYR A 122 21.30 -8.87 23.58
C TYR A 122 20.56 -7.73 24.30
N ILE A 123 19.92 -8.04 25.44
CA ILE A 123 19.17 -7.05 26.23
C ILE A 123 19.95 -6.71 27.50
N TYR A 124 20.00 -5.45 27.87
CA TYR A 124 20.53 -4.99 29.15
C TYR A 124 19.65 -3.89 29.75
N LYS A 125 19.70 -3.74 31.06
CA LYS A 125 19.01 -2.69 31.79
C LYS A 125 19.93 -1.49 31.95
N GLY A 126 19.45 -0.30 31.63
CA GLY A 126 20.23 0.93 31.70
C GLY A 126 19.34 2.12 32.05
N SER A 127 19.98 3.14 32.64
CA SER A 127 19.33 4.42 32.90
C SER A 127 19.65 5.37 31.75
N TYR A 128 18.64 6.03 31.23
CA TYR A 128 18.79 7.08 30.23
C TYR A 128 18.22 8.39 30.75
N GLU A 129 19.00 9.43 30.64
CA GLU A 129 18.57 10.80 30.85
C GLU A 129 18.67 11.53 29.51
N GLY A 130 17.57 12.03 29.00
CA GLY A 130 17.54 12.67 27.69
C GLY A 130 16.33 13.54 27.47
N TRP A 131 16.32 14.20 26.32
CA TRP A 131 15.20 15.01 25.87
C TRP A 131 14.12 14.11 25.25
N TYR A 132 12.90 14.21 25.71
CA TYR A 132 11.79 13.36 25.32
C TYR A 132 10.66 14.18 24.68
N CYS A 133 10.10 13.69 23.59
CA CYS A 133 8.86 14.21 23.03
C CYS A 133 7.72 13.26 23.32
N GLN A 134 6.75 13.71 24.11
CA GLN A 134 5.53 12.93 24.40
C GLN A 134 4.74 12.57 23.14
N GLY A 135 4.75 13.46 22.14
CA GLY A 135 4.01 13.22 20.89
C GLY A 135 4.65 12.14 20.01
N CYS A 136 5.97 12.07 19.95
CA CYS A 136 6.70 11.01 19.23
C CYS A 136 6.87 9.74 20.06
N GLU A 137 6.66 9.82 21.39
CA GLU A 137 7.01 8.76 22.35
C GLU A 137 8.48 8.33 22.23
N ALA A 138 9.37 9.29 21.95
CA ALA A 138 10.78 9.04 21.64
C ALA A 138 11.73 10.04 22.30
N PHE A 139 12.94 9.57 22.59
CA PHE A 139 14.04 10.40 23.02
C PHE A 139 14.79 11.02 21.84
N TYR A 140 15.33 12.21 22.07
CA TYR A 140 16.12 13.00 21.12
C TYR A 140 17.47 13.35 21.72
N THR A 141 18.48 13.44 20.88
CA THR A 141 19.83 13.86 21.27
C THR A 141 19.89 15.37 21.50
N GLU A 142 20.87 15.83 22.27
CA GLU A 142 21.12 17.28 22.44
C GLU A 142 21.31 18.01 21.08
N LYS A 143 21.93 17.34 20.10
CA LYS A 143 22.12 17.87 18.75
C LYS A 143 20.78 18.10 18.05
N GLU A 144 19.92 17.10 18.05
CA GLU A 144 18.57 17.19 17.44
C GLU A 144 17.71 18.25 18.12
N VAL A 145 17.75 18.31 19.46
CA VAL A 145 16.99 19.33 20.22
C VAL A 145 17.48 20.73 19.90
N THR A 146 18.79 20.91 19.74
CA THR A 146 19.36 22.19 19.35
C THR A 146 18.98 22.58 17.93
N GLU A 147 19.02 21.63 16.99
CA GLU A 147 18.61 21.81 15.59
C GLU A 147 17.12 22.18 15.48
N PHE A 148 16.28 21.58 16.31
CA PHE A 148 14.84 21.84 16.37
C PHE A 148 14.47 23.00 17.31
N HIS A 149 15.42 23.78 17.77
CA HIS A 149 15.20 24.94 18.66
C HIS A 149 14.37 24.60 19.92
N GLY A 150 14.55 23.41 20.47
CA GLY A 150 13.89 22.95 21.71
C GLY A 150 12.42 22.50 21.54
N VAL A 151 11.90 22.47 20.31
CA VAL A 151 10.51 22.12 19.98
C VAL A 151 10.48 21.00 18.95
N CYS A 152 9.69 19.96 19.21
CA CYS A 152 9.51 18.86 18.29
C CYS A 152 8.89 19.35 16.96
N PRO A 153 9.51 19.10 15.80
CA PRO A 153 9.01 19.58 14.51
C PRO A 153 7.65 18.96 14.13
N ASP A 154 7.40 17.71 14.54
CA ASP A 154 6.16 16.99 14.20
C ASP A 154 4.97 17.36 15.09
N HIS A 155 5.23 17.65 16.38
CA HIS A 155 4.16 17.85 17.37
C HIS A 155 4.08 19.29 17.88
N GLN A 156 5.03 20.17 17.51
CA GLN A 156 5.07 21.57 17.95
C GLN A 156 5.00 21.74 19.48
N LYS A 157 5.56 20.76 20.24
CA LYS A 157 5.65 20.76 21.69
C LYS A 157 7.10 20.84 22.15
N PRO A 158 7.40 21.51 23.28
CA PRO A 158 8.73 21.51 23.85
C PRO A 158 9.20 20.09 24.19
N PHE A 159 10.50 19.83 24.07
CA PHE A 159 11.08 18.62 24.62
C PHE A 159 11.21 18.74 26.15
N GLU A 160 10.95 17.62 26.84
CA GLU A 160 11.06 17.51 28.29
C GLU A 160 12.28 16.67 28.67
N ARG A 161 13.01 17.03 29.75
CA ARG A 161 14.06 16.16 30.28
C ARG A 161 13.43 15.04 31.09
N LEU A 162 13.71 13.80 30.68
CA LEU A 162 13.19 12.60 31.33
C LEU A 162 14.34 11.67 31.68
N SER A 163 14.33 11.13 32.90
CA SER A 163 15.24 10.09 33.34
C SER A 163 14.45 8.82 33.62
N GLU A 164 14.77 7.76 32.90
CA GLU A 164 14.09 6.46 33.02
C GLU A 164 15.10 5.30 33.06
N GLU A 165 14.79 4.30 33.86
CA GLU A 165 15.46 3.01 33.81
C GLU A 165 14.67 2.08 32.87
N ASN A 166 15.28 1.70 31.77
CA ASN A 166 14.66 0.92 30.70
C ASN A 166 15.53 -0.27 30.32
N TYR A 167 14.94 -1.22 29.61
CA TYR A 167 15.69 -2.25 28.90
C TYR A 167 16.08 -1.76 27.51
N TYR A 168 17.29 -2.10 27.08
CA TYR A 168 17.89 -1.73 25.80
C TYR A 168 18.25 -2.96 24.99
N LEU A 169 17.98 -2.91 23.69
CA LEU A 169 18.48 -3.89 22.72
C LEU A 169 19.80 -3.39 22.12
N ARG A 170 20.83 -4.23 22.09
CA ARG A 170 22.15 -3.95 21.52
C ARG A 170 22.12 -3.93 20.00
N VAL A 171 21.38 -3.00 19.41
CA VAL A 171 21.27 -2.85 17.94
C VAL A 171 22.62 -2.51 17.33
N SER A 172 23.47 -1.79 18.07
CA SER A 172 24.82 -1.43 17.65
C SER A 172 25.69 -2.64 17.28
N GLU A 173 25.54 -3.78 17.97
CA GLU A 173 26.27 -5.02 17.68
C GLU A 173 25.90 -5.63 16.32
N PHE A 174 24.69 -5.39 15.83
CA PHE A 174 24.19 -5.92 14.56
C PHE A 174 24.47 -5.00 13.37
N THR A 175 24.80 -3.73 13.60
CA THR A 175 24.96 -2.70 12.55
C THR A 175 25.85 -3.14 11.38
N PRO A 176 27.05 -3.73 11.57
CA PRO A 176 27.89 -4.16 10.45
C PRO A 176 27.23 -5.25 9.59
N ARG A 177 26.51 -6.19 10.22
CA ARG A 177 25.80 -7.27 9.54
C ARG A 177 24.55 -6.77 8.80
N ILE A 178 23.91 -5.73 9.32
CA ILE A 178 22.77 -5.07 8.66
C ILE A 178 23.26 -4.32 7.42
N ILE A 179 24.35 -3.58 7.52
CA ILE A 179 24.99 -2.88 6.38
C ILE A 179 25.30 -3.90 5.27
N GLU A 180 26.01 -4.98 5.62
CA GLU A 180 26.38 -6.02 4.66
C GLU A 180 25.14 -6.65 3.99
N ALA A 181 24.07 -6.91 4.76
CA ALA A 181 22.85 -7.48 4.23
C ALA A 181 22.13 -6.55 3.23
N ILE A 182 22.18 -5.24 3.46
CA ILE A 182 21.59 -4.24 2.56
C ILE A 182 22.48 -4.02 1.33
N GLU A 183 23.80 -3.93 1.50
CA GLU A 183 24.76 -3.73 0.40
C GLU A 183 24.73 -4.88 -0.60
N THR A 184 24.58 -6.12 -0.12
CA THR A 184 24.53 -7.35 -0.93
C THR A 184 23.13 -7.70 -1.44
N ASP A 185 22.12 -6.86 -1.20
CA ASP A 185 20.71 -7.12 -1.49
C ASP A 185 20.16 -8.43 -0.87
N ARG A 186 20.80 -8.93 0.17
CA ARG A 186 20.23 -10.01 0.99
C ARG A 186 18.96 -9.55 1.71
N MET A 187 18.87 -8.26 2.00
CA MET A 187 17.66 -7.51 2.30
C MET A 187 17.63 -6.27 1.38
N LYS A 188 16.83 -6.35 0.32
CA LYS A 188 16.76 -5.28 -0.67
C LYS A 188 15.86 -4.15 -0.20
N ILE A 189 16.30 -2.90 -0.36
CA ILE A 189 15.48 -1.70 -0.11
C ILE A 189 15.15 -1.06 -1.46
N ILE A 190 13.88 -0.86 -1.73
CA ILE A 190 13.37 -0.19 -2.93
C ILE A 190 12.62 1.07 -2.45
N PRO A 191 12.91 2.23 -3.05
CA PRO A 191 13.81 2.52 -4.16
C PRO A 191 15.28 2.63 -3.76
N GLU A 192 16.17 2.57 -4.75
CA GLU A 192 17.63 2.56 -4.58
C GLU A 192 18.16 3.82 -3.86
N TYR A 193 17.55 5.00 -4.07
CA TYR A 193 17.97 6.21 -3.39
C TYR A 193 17.72 6.13 -1.88
N ARG A 194 16.62 5.49 -1.45
CA ARG A 194 16.34 5.23 -0.01
C ARG A 194 17.35 4.26 0.60
N LYS A 195 17.76 3.24 -0.17
CA LYS A 195 18.85 2.33 0.23
C LYS A 195 20.12 3.12 0.53
N LYS A 196 20.51 4.03 -0.39
CA LYS A 196 21.72 4.86 -0.25
C LYS A 196 21.63 5.80 0.96
N GLU A 197 20.52 6.51 1.12
CA GLU A 197 20.27 7.39 2.28
C GLU A 197 20.40 6.61 3.59
N PHE A 198 19.77 5.45 3.67
CA PHE A 198 19.77 4.64 4.88
C PHE A 198 21.15 4.01 5.17
N LEU A 199 21.87 3.56 4.15
CA LEU A 199 23.25 3.09 4.33
C LEU A 199 24.17 4.19 4.88
N ASN A 200 24.02 5.43 4.42
CA ASN A 200 24.80 6.55 4.97
C ASN A 200 24.48 6.79 6.44
N PHE A 201 23.19 6.75 6.80
CA PHE A 201 22.76 6.83 8.21
C PHE A 201 23.35 5.68 9.05
N LEU A 202 23.33 4.44 8.56
CA LEU A 202 23.90 3.29 9.28
C LEU A 202 25.41 3.39 9.49
N ARG A 203 26.13 4.00 8.56
CA ARG A 203 27.60 4.18 8.67
C ARG A 203 27.99 5.20 9.74
N GLU A 204 27.09 6.08 10.14
CA GLU A 204 27.28 6.95 11.32
C GLU A 204 27.18 6.15 12.64
N GLY A 205 26.64 4.93 12.58
CA GLY A 205 26.44 4.01 13.70
C GLY A 205 25.02 4.07 14.27
N LEU A 206 24.45 2.91 14.57
CA LEU A 206 23.21 2.82 15.33
C LEU A 206 23.51 2.79 16.83
N SER A 207 22.83 3.61 17.59
CA SER A 207 22.80 3.51 19.04
C SER A 207 21.87 2.36 19.46
N ASP A 208 22.13 1.79 20.64
CA ASP A 208 21.23 0.82 21.25
C ASP A 208 19.87 1.46 21.53
N VAL A 209 18.82 0.70 21.34
CA VAL A 209 17.45 1.21 21.37
C VAL A 209 16.76 0.77 22.65
N SER A 210 16.14 1.72 23.33
CA SER A 210 15.27 1.43 24.47
C SER A 210 14.02 0.68 24.00
N ILE A 211 13.82 -0.52 24.56
CA ILE A 211 12.75 -1.46 24.19
C ILE A 211 11.72 -1.68 25.29
N SER A 212 11.80 -0.95 26.40
CA SER A 212 10.79 -0.95 27.44
C SER A 212 10.50 0.44 27.97
N ARG A 213 9.43 0.55 28.74
CA ARG A 213 9.09 1.76 29.52
C ARG A 213 8.60 1.35 30.89
N PRO A 214 8.83 2.14 31.94
CA PRO A 214 8.20 1.93 33.24
C PRO A 214 6.67 1.96 33.09
N LYS A 215 5.98 1.01 33.70
CA LYS A 215 4.52 0.88 33.65
C LYS A 215 3.79 2.13 34.12
N LYS A 216 4.40 2.92 35.03
CA LYS A 216 3.86 4.21 35.47
C LYS A 216 3.80 5.26 34.35
N ASN A 217 4.67 5.13 33.32
CA ASN A 217 4.76 6.06 32.19
C ASN A 217 4.09 5.51 30.93
N LEU A 218 3.97 4.18 30.81
CA LEU A 218 3.26 3.50 29.73
C LEU A 218 2.35 2.42 30.33
N SER A 219 1.10 2.76 30.56
CA SER A 219 0.16 1.89 31.29
C SER A 219 -0.46 0.79 30.42
N TRP A 220 -0.39 0.93 29.07
CA TRP A 220 -1.00 0.02 28.09
C TRP A 220 0.03 -0.51 27.12
N GLY A 221 0.44 -1.77 27.30
CA GLY A 221 1.47 -2.46 26.51
C GLY A 221 1.67 -3.89 26.97
N VAL A 222 2.50 -4.65 26.25
CA VAL A 222 2.84 -6.03 26.60
C VAL A 222 3.75 -6.04 27.83
N PRO A 223 3.41 -6.76 28.92
CA PRO A 223 4.27 -6.86 30.11
C PRO A 223 5.63 -7.50 29.77
N VAL A 224 6.70 -6.95 30.33
CA VAL A 224 8.04 -7.51 30.21
C VAL A 224 8.14 -8.80 31.05
N PRO A 225 8.59 -9.93 30.47
CA PRO A 225 8.79 -11.16 31.23
C PRO A 225 9.79 -10.99 32.38
N GLY A 226 9.34 -11.33 33.59
CA GLY A 226 10.18 -11.25 34.80
C GLY A 226 10.32 -9.86 35.45
N ASP A 227 9.67 -8.82 34.87
CA ASP A 227 9.67 -7.46 35.45
C ASP A 227 8.27 -6.83 35.32
N SER A 228 7.48 -6.92 36.36
CA SER A 228 6.08 -6.42 36.39
C SER A 228 5.95 -4.89 36.33
N ASP A 229 7.05 -4.16 36.57
CA ASP A 229 7.11 -2.70 36.59
C ASP A 229 7.47 -2.11 35.23
N GLN A 230 7.75 -2.99 34.26
CA GLN A 230 8.09 -2.62 32.88
C GLN A 230 7.10 -3.19 31.87
N VAL A 231 6.85 -2.44 30.83
CA VAL A 231 6.12 -2.88 29.62
C VAL A 231 7.00 -2.73 28.40
N MET A 232 6.77 -3.58 27.41
CA MET A 232 7.51 -3.50 26.13
C MET A 232 7.19 -2.19 25.43
N TYR A 233 8.21 -1.58 24.85
CA TYR A 233 8.04 -0.43 23.98
C TYR A 233 7.34 -0.86 22.69
N VAL A 234 6.42 -0.04 22.21
CA VAL A 234 5.50 -0.36 21.10
C VAL A 234 6.17 -0.95 19.86
N TRP A 235 7.38 -0.51 19.51
CA TRP A 235 8.05 -0.98 18.30
C TRP A 235 8.59 -2.41 18.40
N ILE A 236 9.06 -2.89 19.57
CA ILE A 236 9.48 -4.30 19.70
C ILE A 236 8.27 -5.24 19.66
N ASP A 237 7.17 -4.78 20.19
CA ASP A 237 5.87 -5.44 20.14
C ASP A 237 5.33 -5.44 18.69
N ALA A 238 5.16 -4.25 18.10
CA ALA A 238 4.61 -4.09 16.77
C ALA A 238 5.39 -4.86 15.70
N LEU A 239 6.75 -4.79 15.68
CA LEU A 239 7.55 -5.49 14.66
C LEU A 239 7.42 -7.02 14.72
N ALA A 240 7.11 -7.59 15.89
CA ALA A 240 6.87 -9.02 16.04
C ALA A 240 5.67 -9.52 15.22
N ASN A 241 4.72 -8.64 14.84
CA ASN A 241 3.51 -9.00 14.11
C ASN A 241 3.79 -9.82 12.84
N TYR A 242 4.86 -9.52 12.12
CA TYR A 242 5.25 -10.17 10.87
C TYR A 242 5.56 -11.66 11.01
N LEU A 243 5.96 -12.08 12.20
CA LEU A 243 6.19 -13.48 12.54
C LEU A 243 4.97 -14.10 13.23
N THR A 244 4.37 -13.35 14.15
CA THR A 244 3.29 -13.92 15.00
C THR A 244 2.04 -14.23 14.19
N VAL A 245 1.71 -13.42 13.19
CA VAL A 245 0.55 -13.64 12.30
C VAL A 245 0.64 -14.95 11.51
N ILE A 246 1.84 -15.40 11.20
CA ILE A 246 2.06 -16.68 10.50
C ILE A 246 2.25 -17.86 11.45
N GLY A 247 2.08 -17.62 12.76
CA GLY A 247 2.03 -18.65 13.80
C GLY A 247 3.33 -18.88 14.58
N TYR A 248 4.35 -18.02 14.42
CA TYR A 248 5.58 -18.09 15.22
C TYR A 248 5.29 -17.84 16.71
N PRO A 249 5.90 -18.57 17.65
CA PRO A 249 6.82 -19.70 17.44
C PRO A 249 6.11 -21.06 17.36
N ASP A 250 4.81 -21.15 17.67
CA ASP A 250 4.13 -22.41 18.04
C ASP A 250 3.71 -23.27 16.84
N ASN A 251 3.32 -22.63 15.74
CA ASN A 251 2.88 -23.33 14.53
C ASN A 251 3.99 -23.34 13.48
N LEU A 252 4.61 -24.48 13.23
CA LEU A 252 5.74 -24.62 12.29
C LEU A 252 5.43 -24.24 10.84
N ASP A 253 4.15 -24.01 10.48
CA ASP A 253 3.78 -23.55 9.11
C ASP A 253 4.40 -22.18 8.78
N TRP A 254 4.78 -21.38 9.79
CA TRP A 254 5.50 -20.13 9.57
C TRP A 254 6.75 -20.28 8.72
N GLN A 255 7.45 -21.43 8.80
CA GLN A 255 8.67 -21.71 8.03
C GLN A 255 8.42 -21.81 6.52
N ASN A 256 7.17 -22.07 6.11
CA ASN A 256 6.79 -22.12 4.71
C ASN A 256 6.63 -20.73 4.08
N TYR A 257 6.45 -19.67 4.91
CA TYR A 257 6.19 -18.31 4.47
C TYR A 257 7.32 -17.35 4.83
N TRP A 258 8.00 -17.58 5.96
CA TRP A 258 9.14 -16.74 6.33
C TRP A 258 10.43 -17.21 5.62
N PRO A 259 11.27 -16.29 5.09
CA PRO A 259 11.18 -14.84 5.17
C PRO A 259 10.14 -14.24 4.21
N ALA A 260 9.54 -13.11 4.60
CA ALA A 260 8.63 -12.35 3.76
C ALA A 260 9.29 -11.98 2.42
N ASP A 261 8.55 -12.14 1.33
CA ASP A 261 9.02 -11.74 0.00
C ASP A 261 9.04 -10.21 -0.13
N ILE A 262 8.01 -9.53 0.41
CA ILE A 262 7.92 -8.07 0.42
C ILE A 262 7.31 -7.60 1.73
N GLN A 263 7.88 -6.56 2.31
CA GLN A 263 7.26 -5.73 3.34
C GLN A 263 7.03 -4.33 2.77
N VAL A 264 5.77 -3.91 2.66
CA VAL A 264 5.36 -2.57 2.19
C VAL A 264 5.32 -1.64 3.39
N ILE A 265 6.04 -0.53 3.32
CA ILE A 265 6.18 0.41 4.43
C ILE A 265 6.25 1.87 3.95
N GLY A 266 5.76 2.80 4.75
CA GLY A 266 6.00 4.23 4.56
C GLY A 266 7.46 4.64 4.88
N LYS A 267 7.95 5.69 4.23
CA LYS A 267 9.32 6.18 4.38
C LYS A 267 9.69 6.60 5.81
N ASP A 268 8.74 7.04 6.60
CA ASP A 268 8.91 7.50 7.99
C ASP A 268 9.26 6.37 8.97
N ILE A 269 8.92 5.13 8.63
CA ILE A 269 9.18 3.96 9.47
C ILE A 269 10.33 3.09 8.94
N LEU A 270 11.06 3.54 7.92
CA LEU A 270 12.18 2.79 7.33
C LEU A 270 13.24 2.42 8.39
N ARG A 271 13.60 3.34 9.30
CA ARG A 271 14.61 3.08 10.31
C ARG A 271 14.26 1.94 11.27
N PHE A 272 12.97 1.70 11.50
CA PHE A 272 12.52 0.59 12.35
C PHE A 272 12.61 -0.74 11.58
N HIS A 273 12.19 -0.77 10.32
CA HIS A 273 12.14 -1.96 9.49
C HIS A 273 13.49 -2.37 8.90
N ALA A 274 14.38 -1.42 8.67
CA ALA A 274 15.71 -1.69 8.13
C ALA A 274 16.83 -1.64 9.18
N GLY A 275 16.55 -1.18 10.41
CA GLY A 275 17.49 -1.12 11.53
C GLY A 275 17.13 -2.06 12.68
N ILE A 276 16.02 -1.79 13.38
CA ILE A 276 15.63 -2.53 14.59
C ILE A 276 15.15 -3.94 14.23
N TRP A 277 14.27 -4.06 13.24
CA TRP A 277 13.72 -5.36 12.84
C TRP A 277 14.78 -6.38 12.41
N PRO A 278 15.76 -6.02 11.55
CA PRO A 278 16.88 -6.91 11.25
C PRO A 278 17.70 -7.32 12.48
N ALA A 279 17.91 -6.41 13.44
CA ALA A 279 18.62 -6.74 14.68
C ALA A 279 17.85 -7.79 15.50
N ILE A 280 16.54 -7.65 15.63
CA ILE A 280 15.66 -8.64 16.27
C ILE A 280 15.77 -10.00 15.58
N LEU A 281 15.62 -10.02 14.25
CA LEU A 281 15.71 -11.25 13.46
C LEU A 281 17.07 -11.95 13.56
N MET A 282 18.14 -11.18 13.46
CA MET A 282 19.50 -11.70 13.63
C MET A 282 19.75 -12.23 15.04
N GLY A 283 19.20 -11.57 16.07
CA GLY A 283 19.26 -12.02 17.45
C GLY A 283 18.50 -13.34 17.67
N LEU A 284 17.40 -13.54 16.94
CA LEU A 284 16.62 -14.79 16.92
C LEU A 284 17.23 -15.88 16.02
N GLY A 285 18.29 -15.59 15.25
CA GLY A 285 18.85 -16.50 14.26
C GLY A 285 17.93 -16.72 13.03
N LEU A 286 17.01 -15.81 12.77
CA LEU A 286 16.05 -15.90 11.67
C LEU A 286 16.55 -15.15 10.42
N PRO A 287 16.15 -15.58 9.20
CA PRO A 287 16.47 -14.87 7.97
C PRO A 287 15.74 -13.52 7.90
N LEU A 288 16.33 -12.56 7.17
CA LEU A 288 15.76 -11.24 6.94
C LEU A 288 14.68 -11.29 5.86
N PRO A 289 13.71 -10.34 5.84
CA PRO A 289 12.80 -10.16 4.72
C PRO A 289 13.58 -9.88 3.43
N LYS A 290 13.08 -10.39 2.29
CA LYS A 290 13.81 -10.27 1.02
C LYS A 290 13.81 -8.84 0.47
N THR A 291 12.66 -8.14 0.59
CA THR A 291 12.50 -6.80 0.03
C THR A 291 11.68 -5.90 0.96
N LEU A 292 12.16 -4.70 1.20
CA LEU A 292 11.39 -3.59 1.76
C LEU A 292 10.99 -2.67 0.61
N LEU A 293 9.68 -2.56 0.32
CA LEU A 293 9.14 -1.56 -0.59
C LEU A 293 8.77 -0.33 0.23
N VAL A 294 9.52 0.75 0.03
CA VAL A 294 9.37 2.00 0.78
C VAL A 294 8.67 3.04 -0.09
N HIS A 295 7.39 3.28 0.17
CA HIS A 295 6.64 4.29 -0.55
C HIS A 295 6.75 5.68 0.11
N GLY A 296 6.45 6.72 -0.68
CA GLY A 296 6.45 8.11 -0.23
C GLY A 296 5.16 8.50 0.51
N HIS A 297 5.10 9.76 0.91
CA HIS A 297 3.91 10.37 1.49
C HIS A 297 3.00 10.95 0.41
N ILE A 298 1.71 11.11 0.71
CA ILE A 298 0.76 11.79 -0.14
C ILE A 298 0.50 13.17 0.44
N SER A 299 0.81 14.20 -0.34
CA SER A 299 0.45 15.60 -0.04
C SER A 299 -0.89 15.97 -0.68
N SER A 300 -1.45 17.10 -0.28
CA SER A 300 -2.62 17.71 -0.92
C SER A 300 -2.27 19.12 -1.35
N GLY A 301 -2.12 19.33 -2.67
CA GLY A 301 -1.69 20.59 -3.23
C GLY A 301 -0.29 21.01 -2.75
N GLY A 302 0.65 20.05 -2.65
CA GLY A 302 2.02 20.28 -2.18
C GLY A 302 2.18 20.46 -0.66
N VAL A 303 1.09 20.34 0.12
CA VAL A 303 1.10 20.50 1.57
C VAL A 303 0.82 19.16 2.25
N LYS A 304 1.59 18.82 3.29
CA LYS A 304 1.35 17.60 4.10
C LYS A 304 -0.10 17.59 4.60
N MET A 305 -0.79 16.47 4.39
CA MET A 305 -2.16 16.30 4.89
C MET A 305 -2.17 16.29 6.41
N SER A 306 -3.01 17.11 7.02
CA SER A 306 -3.25 17.09 8.45
C SER A 306 -4.69 17.47 8.80
N LYS A 307 -5.22 16.88 9.89
CA LYS A 307 -6.57 17.19 10.38
C LYS A 307 -6.71 18.65 10.80
N SER A 308 -5.64 19.26 11.33
CA SER A 308 -5.61 20.66 11.75
C SER A 308 -5.70 21.65 10.57
N LEU A 309 -5.20 21.26 9.39
CA LEU A 309 -5.28 22.05 8.17
C LEU A 309 -6.57 21.80 7.39
N GLY A 310 -7.34 20.78 7.74
CA GLY A 310 -8.59 20.42 7.06
C GLY A 310 -8.41 19.98 5.59
N ASN A 311 -7.19 19.56 5.22
CA ASN A 311 -6.83 19.15 3.86
C ASN A 311 -6.70 17.62 3.72
N VAL A 312 -7.15 16.86 4.71
CA VAL A 312 -7.15 15.39 4.68
C VAL A 312 -8.26 14.92 3.75
N VAL A 313 -7.87 14.13 2.76
CA VAL A 313 -8.80 13.44 1.86
C VAL A 313 -8.98 12.01 2.35
N GLY A 314 -10.22 11.62 2.61
CA GLY A 314 -10.55 10.25 2.98
C GLY A 314 -10.76 9.38 1.75
N PRO A 315 -10.27 8.12 1.73
CA PRO A 315 -10.51 7.22 0.60
C PRO A 315 -12.01 7.01 0.36
N ASN A 316 -12.81 6.98 1.42
CA ASN A 316 -14.27 6.83 1.34
C ASN A 316 -14.93 7.92 0.49
N GLU A 317 -14.48 9.16 0.60
CA GLU A 317 -15.05 10.28 -0.14
C GLU A 317 -14.90 10.10 -1.66
N ILE A 318 -13.73 9.60 -2.09
CA ILE A 318 -13.47 9.32 -3.50
C ILE A 318 -14.31 8.13 -3.96
N ILE A 319 -14.30 7.04 -3.19
CA ILE A 319 -14.97 5.80 -3.56
C ILE A 319 -16.49 5.98 -3.65
N ASP A 320 -17.09 6.71 -2.72
CA ASP A 320 -18.55 6.92 -2.68
C ASP A 320 -19.04 7.79 -3.84
N ASN A 321 -18.23 8.72 -4.34
CA ASN A 321 -18.62 9.62 -5.41
C ASN A 321 -18.20 9.14 -6.81
N TYR A 322 -17.11 8.38 -6.92
CA TYR A 322 -16.51 8.04 -8.23
C TYR A 322 -16.32 6.53 -8.46
N GLY A 323 -16.55 5.73 -7.44
CA GLY A 323 -16.37 4.28 -7.48
C GLY A 323 -14.97 3.82 -7.06
N LEU A 324 -14.90 2.54 -6.69
CA LEU A 324 -13.66 1.93 -6.18
C LEU A 324 -12.54 1.98 -7.21
N ASP A 325 -12.80 1.56 -8.45
CA ASP A 325 -11.75 1.45 -9.46
C ASP A 325 -11.21 2.80 -9.92
N ALA A 326 -11.99 3.88 -9.80
CA ALA A 326 -11.50 5.23 -10.03
C ALA A 326 -10.48 5.64 -8.94
N TRP A 327 -10.74 5.28 -7.67
CA TRP A 327 -9.79 5.46 -6.59
C TRP A 327 -8.52 4.62 -6.83
N ARG A 328 -8.67 3.29 -7.07
CA ARG A 328 -7.55 2.38 -7.32
C ARG A 328 -6.69 2.83 -8.50
N TYR A 329 -7.34 3.25 -9.60
CA TYR A 329 -6.69 3.80 -10.78
C TYR A 329 -5.79 4.98 -10.45
N TYR A 330 -6.35 6.01 -9.80
CA TYR A 330 -5.61 7.24 -9.54
C TYR A 330 -4.41 7.00 -8.63
N PHE A 331 -4.61 6.23 -7.56
CA PHE A 331 -3.55 5.96 -6.57
C PHE A 331 -2.52 4.92 -7.01
N SER A 332 -2.80 4.14 -8.03
CA SER A 332 -1.80 3.24 -8.63
C SER A 332 -1.07 3.82 -9.82
N ARG A 333 -1.60 4.89 -10.46
CA ARG A 333 -0.99 5.48 -11.66
C ARG A 333 -0.45 6.89 -11.46
N HIS A 334 -1.20 7.76 -10.76
CA HIS A 334 -0.86 9.18 -10.60
C HIS A 334 -0.14 9.48 -9.28
N ILE A 335 -0.08 8.52 -8.37
CA ILE A 335 0.77 8.58 -7.18
C ILE A 335 1.95 7.64 -7.43
N PRO A 336 3.19 8.17 -7.46
CA PRO A 336 4.38 7.35 -7.67
C PRO A 336 4.48 6.24 -6.62
N THR A 337 4.77 5.02 -7.04
CA THR A 337 4.92 3.88 -6.11
C THR A 337 6.07 4.08 -5.14
N GLN A 338 7.17 4.68 -5.61
CA GLN A 338 8.45 4.72 -4.91
C GLN A 338 8.87 6.14 -4.50
N ASP A 339 7.99 7.14 -4.62
CA ASP A 339 8.27 8.53 -4.28
C ASP A 339 7.05 9.23 -3.67
N ASP A 340 7.22 10.49 -3.25
CA ASP A 340 6.13 11.29 -2.74
C ASP A 340 5.11 11.62 -3.84
N GLY A 341 3.83 11.56 -3.51
CA GLY A 341 2.74 11.91 -4.40
C GLY A 341 1.98 13.15 -3.97
N ASP A 342 1.20 13.71 -4.89
CA ASP A 342 0.34 14.86 -4.62
C ASP A 342 -1.06 14.64 -5.19
N PHE A 343 -2.05 14.72 -4.31
CA PHE A 343 -3.45 14.60 -4.66
C PHE A 343 -4.12 15.97 -4.70
N THR A 344 -4.82 16.25 -5.79
CA THR A 344 -5.81 17.34 -5.84
C THR A 344 -7.07 16.86 -6.55
N TRP A 345 -8.21 17.38 -6.18
CA TRP A 345 -9.48 17.06 -6.83
C TRP A 345 -9.45 17.39 -8.33
N GLU A 346 -8.83 18.49 -8.71
CA GLU A 346 -8.69 18.90 -10.12
C GLU A 346 -7.92 17.85 -10.94
N LYS A 347 -6.76 17.39 -10.44
CA LYS A 347 -5.96 16.35 -11.10
C LYS A 347 -6.75 15.05 -11.19
N PHE A 348 -7.42 14.66 -10.11
CA PHE A 348 -8.21 13.44 -10.04
C PHE A 348 -9.36 13.45 -11.05
N GLU A 349 -10.20 14.48 -11.05
CA GLU A 349 -11.36 14.59 -11.94
C GLU A 349 -10.96 14.70 -13.41
N LYS A 350 -9.84 15.39 -13.69
CA LYS A 350 -9.26 15.45 -15.04
C LYS A 350 -8.82 14.05 -15.52
N ALA A 351 -8.12 13.30 -14.68
CA ALA A 351 -7.71 11.93 -14.99
C ALA A 351 -8.92 11.01 -15.18
N TYR A 352 -9.91 11.10 -14.29
CA TYR A 352 -11.15 10.34 -14.40
C TYR A 352 -11.88 10.58 -15.74
N ASN A 353 -12.14 11.83 -16.11
CA ASN A 353 -12.88 12.14 -17.33
C ASN A 353 -12.11 11.80 -18.61
N ASN A 354 -10.80 12.13 -18.64
CA ASN A 354 -10.02 11.98 -19.88
C ASN A 354 -9.55 10.53 -20.05
N GLU A 355 -9.03 9.93 -19.01
CA GLU A 355 -8.34 8.66 -19.12
C GLU A 355 -9.30 7.46 -18.87
N LEU A 356 -10.08 7.51 -17.79
CA LEU A 356 -11.06 6.45 -17.55
C LEU A 356 -12.27 6.58 -18.47
N GLY A 357 -12.87 7.77 -18.58
CA GLY A 357 -14.06 8.01 -19.38
C GLY A 357 -13.79 7.99 -20.88
N ASN A 358 -12.90 8.88 -21.35
CA ASN A 358 -12.69 9.05 -22.78
C ASN A 358 -11.74 7.99 -23.39
N ASP A 359 -10.62 7.64 -22.72
CA ASP A 359 -9.70 6.67 -23.31
C ASP A 359 -10.23 5.23 -23.17
N LEU A 360 -10.37 4.71 -21.92
CA LEU A 360 -10.73 3.32 -21.68
C LEU A 360 -12.24 3.05 -21.87
N GLY A 361 -13.10 3.85 -21.24
CA GLY A 361 -14.55 3.65 -21.30
C GLY A 361 -15.11 3.79 -22.70
N ASN A 362 -14.63 4.79 -23.46
CA ASN A 362 -15.03 4.96 -24.84
C ASN A 362 -14.50 3.86 -25.76
N LEU A 363 -13.25 3.37 -25.56
CA LEU A 363 -12.71 2.24 -26.32
C LEU A 363 -13.60 1.01 -26.17
N VAL A 364 -13.89 0.62 -24.93
CA VAL A 364 -14.72 -0.56 -24.61
C VAL A 364 -16.13 -0.44 -25.20
N SER A 365 -16.82 0.68 -24.95
CA SER A 365 -18.18 0.90 -25.45
C SER A 365 -18.23 0.93 -26.97
N ARG A 366 -17.26 1.59 -27.61
CA ARG A 366 -17.20 1.74 -29.06
C ARG A 366 -17.01 0.38 -29.76
N VAL A 367 -16.06 -0.42 -29.29
CA VAL A 367 -15.82 -1.76 -29.86
C VAL A 367 -17.01 -2.68 -29.63
N ALA A 368 -17.58 -2.71 -28.42
CA ALA A 368 -18.78 -3.50 -28.12
C ALA A 368 -19.95 -3.15 -29.05
N ASN A 369 -20.22 -1.85 -29.24
CA ASN A 369 -21.27 -1.39 -30.15
C ASN A 369 -20.99 -1.71 -31.62
N MET A 370 -19.72 -1.67 -32.07
CA MET A 370 -19.37 -2.06 -33.45
C MET A 370 -19.54 -3.56 -33.68
N VAL A 371 -19.07 -4.43 -32.79
CA VAL A 371 -19.30 -5.88 -32.87
C VAL A 371 -20.79 -6.19 -32.91
N LYS A 372 -21.56 -5.53 -32.05
CA LYS A 372 -22.98 -5.71 -32.01
C LYS A 372 -23.67 -5.28 -33.31
N ARG A 373 -23.36 -4.09 -33.80
CA ARG A 373 -23.98 -3.50 -34.97
C ARG A 373 -23.59 -4.23 -36.27
N TYR A 374 -22.36 -4.67 -36.39
CA TYR A 374 -21.85 -5.19 -37.66
C TYR A 374 -21.72 -6.71 -37.69
N GLN A 375 -21.70 -7.38 -36.53
CA GLN A 375 -21.54 -8.83 -36.41
C GLN A 375 -22.66 -9.48 -35.57
N SER A 376 -23.79 -8.77 -35.35
CA SER A 376 -24.90 -9.25 -34.51
C SER A 376 -24.49 -9.70 -33.11
N GLY A 377 -23.44 -9.10 -32.58
CA GLY A 377 -22.86 -9.38 -31.25
C GLY A 377 -21.92 -10.59 -31.21
N VAL A 378 -21.72 -11.32 -32.28
CA VAL A 378 -20.81 -12.48 -32.31
C VAL A 378 -19.36 -11.99 -32.50
N ILE A 379 -18.49 -12.40 -31.61
CA ILE A 379 -17.06 -12.11 -31.71
C ILE A 379 -16.41 -13.20 -32.57
N GLY A 380 -15.71 -12.80 -33.63
CA GLY A 380 -14.94 -13.72 -34.47
C GLY A 380 -13.76 -14.34 -33.72
N ASP A 381 -13.02 -15.20 -34.43
CA ASP A 381 -11.81 -15.80 -33.88
C ASP A 381 -10.80 -14.71 -33.51
N ILE A 382 -10.50 -14.60 -32.21
CA ILE A 382 -9.52 -13.63 -31.72
C ILE A 382 -8.14 -14.11 -32.15
N PRO A 383 -7.37 -13.31 -32.91
CA PRO A 383 -6.01 -13.68 -33.28
C PRO A 383 -5.19 -13.91 -32.01
N GLY A 384 -4.31 -14.92 -32.04
CA GLY A 384 -3.35 -15.16 -30.97
C GLY A 384 -2.19 -14.15 -31.02
N ASP A 385 -2.50 -12.87 -31.17
CA ASP A 385 -1.49 -11.82 -31.21
C ASP A 385 -0.77 -11.77 -29.85
N GLU A 386 0.52 -12.00 -29.87
CA GLU A 386 1.36 -11.80 -28.72
C GLU A 386 1.62 -10.30 -28.55
N PHE A 387 0.86 -9.69 -27.63
CA PHE A 387 1.17 -8.32 -27.19
C PHE A 387 2.50 -8.33 -26.43
N ASP A 388 3.39 -7.39 -26.76
CA ASP A 388 4.64 -7.24 -26.03
C ASP A 388 4.35 -6.69 -24.62
N LEU A 389 4.40 -7.58 -23.63
CA LEU A 389 4.22 -7.26 -22.22
C LEU A 389 5.54 -7.13 -21.47
N HIS A 390 6.67 -7.05 -22.17
CA HIS A 390 8.00 -7.04 -21.56
C HIS A 390 8.15 -5.91 -20.53
N ASN A 391 7.81 -4.69 -20.91
CA ASN A 391 7.91 -3.52 -20.04
C ASN A 391 6.95 -3.62 -18.84
N TYR A 392 5.68 -3.95 -19.09
CA TYR A 392 4.70 -4.17 -18.02
C TYR A 392 5.21 -5.18 -16.99
N ASN A 393 5.64 -6.35 -17.45
CA ASN A 393 6.16 -7.40 -16.58
C ASN A 393 7.46 -6.99 -15.87
N SER A 394 8.29 -6.16 -16.50
CA SER A 394 9.50 -5.60 -15.89
C SER A 394 9.13 -4.65 -14.75
N HIS A 395 8.22 -3.72 -14.98
CA HIS A 395 7.75 -2.78 -13.95
C HIS A 395 7.07 -3.50 -12.78
N MET A 396 6.23 -4.51 -13.06
CA MET A 396 5.62 -5.33 -12.01
C MET A 396 6.66 -6.06 -11.15
N ARG A 397 7.75 -6.60 -11.75
CA ARG A 397 8.86 -7.23 -11.01
C ARG A 397 9.66 -6.24 -10.18
N ASN A 398 9.82 -5.02 -10.68
CA ASN A 398 10.57 -3.95 -10.02
C ASN A 398 9.73 -3.17 -9.00
N LEU A 399 8.47 -3.55 -8.79
CA LEU A 399 7.52 -2.86 -7.90
C LEU A 399 7.32 -1.39 -8.28
N GLU A 400 7.25 -1.11 -9.59
CA GLU A 400 6.99 0.19 -10.21
C GLU A 400 5.56 0.20 -10.76
N PHE A 401 4.57 0.14 -9.87
CA PHE A 401 3.16 -0.08 -10.26
C PHE A 401 2.57 1.07 -11.07
N ASP A 402 2.98 2.30 -10.80
CA ASP A 402 2.64 3.49 -11.58
C ASP A 402 3.12 3.37 -13.03
N LYS A 403 4.34 2.90 -13.25
CA LYS A 403 4.88 2.68 -14.60
C LYS A 403 4.21 1.48 -15.29
N ALA A 404 3.89 0.43 -14.54
CA ALA A 404 3.11 -0.68 -15.09
C ALA A 404 1.73 -0.24 -15.58
N MET A 405 1.08 0.67 -14.85
CA MET A 405 -0.17 1.30 -15.28
C MET A 405 0.01 2.18 -16.52
N ASP A 406 1.13 2.89 -16.66
CA ASP A 406 1.42 3.66 -17.87
C ASP A 406 1.54 2.77 -19.11
N GLU A 407 2.14 1.58 -19.00
CA GLU A 407 2.20 0.61 -20.11
C GLU A 407 0.79 0.13 -20.52
N ILE A 408 -0.14 -0.05 -19.57
CA ILE A 408 -1.54 -0.35 -19.91
C ILE A 408 -2.14 0.79 -20.73
N TRP A 409 -1.89 2.06 -20.34
CA TRP A 409 -2.41 3.22 -21.08
C TRP A 409 -1.74 3.43 -22.44
N VAL A 410 -0.49 2.99 -22.63
CA VAL A 410 0.11 2.89 -23.96
C VAL A 410 -0.72 1.98 -24.85
N LEU A 411 -1.12 0.81 -24.37
CA LEU A 411 -1.93 -0.14 -25.13
C LEU A 411 -3.35 0.39 -25.39
N VAL A 412 -4.00 1.00 -24.39
CA VAL A 412 -5.32 1.65 -24.54
C VAL A 412 -5.30 2.69 -25.66
N ARG A 413 -4.29 3.56 -25.68
CA ARG A 413 -4.16 4.60 -26.71
C ARG A 413 -3.84 4.02 -28.09
N ALA A 414 -3.00 2.99 -28.13
CA ALA A 414 -2.68 2.30 -29.39
C ALA A 414 -3.93 1.70 -30.04
N HIS A 415 -4.82 1.07 -29.26
CA HIS A 415 -6.08 0.53 -29.78
C HIS A 415 -7.09 1.62 -30.18
N ASN A 416 -7.17 2.72 -29.46
CA ASN A 416 -7.97 3.86 -29.91
C ASN A 416 -7.46 4.39 -31.25
N GLN A 417 -6.14 4.57 -31.40
CA GLN A 417 -5.53 5.03 -32.65
C GLN A 417 -5.70 4.03 -33.81
N TYR A 418 -5.59 2.72 -33.51
CA TYR A 418 -5.84 1.66 -34.50
C TYR A 418 -7.25 1.78 -35.09
N ILE A 419 -8.28 1.91 -34.25
CA ILE A 419 -9.68 2.05 -34.68
C ILE A 419 -9.87 3.32 -35.53
N GLU A 420 -9.23 4.45 -35.16
CA GLU A 420 -9.29 5.69 -35.93
C GLU A 420 -8.62 5.57 -37.31
N ASN A 421 -7.52 4.83 -37.39
CA ASN A 421 -6.76 4.64 -38.64
C ASN A 421 -7.48 3.67 -39.58
N VAL A 422 -7.97 2.52 -39.06
CA VAL A 422 -8.59 1.45 -39.86
C VAL A 422 -10.01 1.82 -40.26
N LYS A 423 -10.71 2.61 -39.46
CA LYS A 423 -12.09 3.08 -39.68
C LYS A 423 -13.09 1.94 -39.96
N PRO A 424 -13.35 1.03 -39.01
CA PRO A 424 -14.21 -0.12 -39.22
C PRO A 424 -15.61 0.23 -39.74
N TRP A 425 -16.11 1.44 -39.47
CA TRP A 425 -17.39 1.94 -40.00
C TRP A 425 -17.40 2.23 -41.50
N GLU A 426 -16.23 2.46 -42.13
CA GLU A 426 -16.08 2.58 -43.58
C GLU A 426 -16.04 1.19 -44.21
N ILE A 427 -15.27 0.26 -43.64
CA ILE A 427 -15.22 -1.14 -44.07
C ILE A 427 -16.61 -1.77 -43.99
N ALA A 428 -17.37 -1.52 -42.93
CA ALA A 428 -18.72 -2.01 -42.75
C ALA A 428 -19.72 -1.59 -43.85
N LYS A 429 -19.50 -0.45 -44.51
CA LYS A 429 -20.31 -0.05 -45.67
C LYS A 429 -19.98 -0.89 -46.90
N LEU A 430 -18.73 -1.23 -47.14
CA LEU A 430 -18.29 -2.06 -48.23
C LEU A 430 -18.64 -3.53 -48.03
N ALA A 431 -18.59 -3.98 -46.79
CA ALA A 431 -18.95 -5.34 -46.38
C ALA A 431 -20.40 -5.75 -46.71
N GLN A 432 -21.32 -4.79 -46.93
CA GLN A 432 -22.70 -5.07 -47.30
C GLN A 432 -22.84 -5.78 -48.66
N THR A 433 -21.85 -5.59 -49.53
CA THR A 433 -21.87 -6.15 -50.90
C THR A 433 -20.60 -6.93 -51.27
N ASN A 434 -19.61 -6.96 -50.39
CA ASN A 434 -18.31 -7.59 -50.63
C ASN A 434 -17.95 -8.52 -49.46
N LYS A 435 -17.83 -9.84 -49.75
CA LYS A 435 -17.50 -10.84 -48.74
C LYS A 435 -16.08 -10.73 -48.17
N ASP A 436 -15.14 -10.26 -48.97
CA ASP A 436 -13.77 -10.06 -48.52
C ASP A 436 -13.71 -8.93 -47.49
N GLU A 437 -14.47 -7.87 -47.72
CA GLU A 437 -14.59 -6.75 -46.76
C GLU A 437 -15.36 -7.15 -45.48
N GLU A 438 -16.30 -8.07 -45.58
CA GLU A 438 -16.97 -8.66 -44.41
C GLU A 438 -16.00 -9.46 -43.55
N ASN A 439 -15.14 -10.29 -44.16
CA ASN A 439 -14.09 -11.03 -43.48
C ASN A 439 -13.04 -10.07 -42.86
N HIS A 440 -12.61 -9.06 -43.61
CA HIS A 440 -11.67 -8.05 -43.12
C HIS A 440 -12.24 -7.28 -41.91
N LEU A 441 -13.53 -6.90 -41.95
CA LEU A 441 -14.18 -6.27 -40.81
C LEU A 441 -14.20 -7.18 -39.58
N ALA A 442 -14.44 -8.48 -39.78
CA ALA A 442 -14.45 -9.47 -38.70
C ALA A 442 -13.06 -9.56 -38.04
N GLU A 443 -11.98 -9.61 -38.83
CA GLU A 443 -10.61 -9.62 -38.34
C GLU A 443 -10.26 -8.35 -37.55
N VAL A 444 -10.62 -7.18 -38.07
CA VAL A 444 -10.38 -5.88 -37.41
C VAL A 444 -11.09 -5.80 -36.04
N LEU A 445 -12.33 -6.25 -35.99
CA LEU A 445 -13.10 -6.23 -34.74
C LEU A 445 -12.59 -7.28 -33.74
N ALA A 446 -12.25 -8.48 -34.22
CA ALA A 446 -11.64 -9.53 -33.39
C ALA A 446 -10.30 -9.10 -32.79
N HIS A 447 -9.43 -8.46 -33.58
CA HIS A 447 -8.17 -7.87 -33.09
C HIS A 447 -8.43 -6.81 -32.01
N SER A 448 -9.41 -5.91 -32.23
CA SER A 448 -9.76 -4.88 -31.24
C SER A 448 -10.28 -5.49 -29.93
N VAL A 449 -11.07 -6.56 -30.00
CA VAL A 449 -11.55 -7.31 -28.83
C VAL A 449 -10.39 -8.00 -28.11
N GLY A 450 -9.47 -8.63 -28.85
CA GLY A 450 -8.26 -9.26 -28.31
C GLY A 450 -7.45 -8.28 -27.47
N GLY A 451 -7.20 -7.07 -28.00
CA GLY A 451 -6.50 -6.02 -27.27
C GLY A 451 -7.22 -5.55 -26.00
N ILE A 452 -8.54 -5.42 -26.05
CA ILE A 452 -9.34 -5.05 -24.87
C ILE A 452 -9.30 -6.15 -23.79
N LEU A 453 -9.35 -7.42 -24.18
CA LEU A 453 -9.21 -8.54 -23.24
C LEU A 453 -7.81 -8.59 -22.63
N GLN A 454 -6.76 -8.29 -23.41
CA GLN A 454 -5.40 -8.16 -22.88
C GLN A 454 -5.29 -7.01 -21.90
N ILE A 455 -5.85 -5.83 -22.20
CA ILE A 455 -5.95 -4.68 -21.28
C ILE A 455 -6.67 -5.10 -20.00
N SER A 456 -7.80 -5.81 -20.11
CA SER A 456 -8.56 -6.32 -18.95
C SER A 456 -7.70 -7.22 -18.06
N GLN A 457 -6.95 -8.14 -18.64
CA GLN A 457 -6.06 -9.02 -17.90
C GLN A 457 -4.97 -8.24 -17.15
N MET A 458 -4.36 -7.25 -17.80
CA MET A 458 -3.34 -6.38 -17.17
C MET A 458 -3.95 -5.50 -16.08
N LEU A 459 -5.21 -5.07 -16.22
CA LEU A 459 -5.93 -4.26 -15.23
C LEU A 459 -6.36 -5.06 -14.00
N THR A 460 -6.47 -6.38 -14.06
CA THR A 460 -6.99 -7.23 -12.96
C THR A 460 -6.34 -6.95 -11.60
N PRO A 461 -5.02 -6.74 -11.46
CA PRO A 461 -4.41 -6.38 -10.18
C PRO A 461 -4.79 -4.99 -9.68
N PHE A 462 -5.05 -4.06 -10.58
CA PHE A 462 -5.24 -2.63 -10.32
C PHE A 462 -6.72 -2.26 -10.16
N MET A 463 -7.54 -2.68 -11.10
CA MET A 463 -8.94 -2.28 -11.27
C MET A 463 -9.83 -3.53 -11.47
N PRO A 464 -9.99 -4.36 -10.41
CA PRO A 464 -10.63 -5.66 -10.54
C PRO A 464 -12.08 -5.59 -11.05
N ASP A 465 -12.88 -4.62 -10.59
CA ASP A 465 -14.28 -4.51 -11.01
C ASP A 465 -14.42 -4.09 -12.48
N THR A 466 -13.50 -3.25 -12.96
CA THR A 466 -13.45 -2.86 -14.38
C THR A 466 -13.00 -4.03 -15.25
N ALA A 467 -11.97 -4.77 -14.81
CA ALA A 467 -11.49 -5.97 -15.50
C ALA A 467 -12.62 -7.02 -15.63
N ASP A 468 -13.33 -7.29 -14.53
CA ASP A 468 -14.45 -8.23 -14.53
C ASP A 468 -15.59 -7.78 -15.45
N LYS A 469 -15.94 -6.48 -15.47
CA LYS A 469 -16.94 -5.93 -16.40
C LYS A 469 -16.53 -6.09 -17.86
N ILE A 470 -15.28 -5.78 -18.20
CA ILE A 470 -14.76 -5.97 -19.56
C ILE A 470 -14.82 -7.45 -19.95
N HIS A 471 -14.41 -8.34 -19.05
CA HIS A 471 -14.47 -9.77 -19.28
C HIS A 471 -15.93 -10.27 -19.46
N THR A 472 -16.88 -9.72 -18.71
CA THR A 472 -18.31 -10.02 -18.87
C THR A 472 -18.80 -9.64 -20.25
N ILE A 473 -18.41 -8.47 -20.77
CA ILE A 473 -18.82 -7.98 -22.10
C ILE A 473 -18.26 -8.86 -23.22
N PHE A 474 -16.96 -9.21 -23.16
CA PHE A 474 -16.25 -9.82 -24.31
C PHE A 474 -15.88 -11.29 -24.12
N GLY A 475 -15.83 -11.79 -22.89
CA GLY A 475 -15.27 -13.11 -22.59
C GLY A 475 -16.13 -14.30 -22.98
N SER A 476 -17.43 -14.11 -23.24
CA SER A 476 -18.34 -15.17 -23.64
C SER A 476 -18.35 -15.47 -25.15
N GLY A 477 -17.65 -14.66 -25.96
CA GLY A 477 -17.69 -14.74 -27.42
C GLY A 477 -18.95 -14.11 -28.04
N VAL A 478 -19.94 -13.71 -27.24
CA VAL A 478 -21.16 -13.06 -27.71
C VAL A 478 -21.53 -11.90 -26.79
N ILE A 479 -21.65 -10.71 -27.36
CA ILE A 479 -22.00 -9.49 -26.63
C ILE A 479 -23.52 -9.35 -26.53
N LYS A 480 -24.04 -9.27 -25.30
CA LYS A 480 -25.46 -9.04 -25.02
C LYS A 480 -25.78 -7.56 -24.77
N ASP A 481 -27.00 -7.11 -25.09
CA ASP A 481 -27.42 -5.71 -24.93
C ASP A 481 -27.30 -5.21 -23.49
N GLU A 482 -27.72 -6.02 -22.55
CA GLU A 482 -27.74 -5.74 -21.13
C GLU A 482 -26.34 -5.64 -20.51
N GLU A 483 -25.31 -6.15 -21.18
CA GLU A 483 -23.92 -6.13 -20.72
C GLU A 483 -23.18 -4.86 -21.15
N ILE A 484 -23.67 -4.14 -22.18
CA ILE A 484 -23.05 -2.91 -22.68
C ILE A 484 -23.47 -1.74 -21.79
N GLY A 485 -22.67 -1.46 -20.77
CA GLY A 485 -22.85 -0.32 -19.88
C GLY A 485 -21.78 0.75 -20.06
N ILE A 486 -22.03 1.94 -19.52
CA ILE A 486 -20.99 2.97 -19.41
C ILE A 486 -20.10 2.61 -18.23
N LEU A 487 -18.82 2.27 -18.49
CA LEU A 487 -17.87 1.91 -17.43
C LEU A 487 -17.61 3.09 -16.47
N PHE A 488 -17.41 4.27 -17.04
CA PHE A 488 -17.10 5.50 -16.30
C PHE A 488 -17.99 6.64 -16.81
N PRO A 489 -19.11 6.93 -16.13
CA PRO A 489 -19.98 8.04 -16.49
C PRO A 489 -19.22 9.37 -16.40
N LYS A 490 -19.40 10.23 -17.37
CA LYS A 490 -18.76 11.55 -17.38
C LYS A 490 -19.23 12.41 -16.20
N ILE A 491 -18.28 13.02 -15.50
CA ILE A 491 -18.55 13.86 -14.36
C ILE A 491 -18.34 15.32 -14.78
N TYR A 492 -19.31 16.15 -14.43
CA TYR A 492 -19.19 17.59 -14.63
C TYR A 492 -18.48 18.17 -13.42
N LEU A 493 -17.30 18.81 -13.67
CA LEU A 493 -16.53 19.49 -12.65
C LEU A 493 -17.43 20.49 -11.92
N LYS A 494 -17.53 20.38 -10.60
CA LYS A 494 -18.10 21.43 -9.78
C LYS A 494 -17.10 22.58 -9.81
N THR A 495 -17.40 23.63 -10.54
CA THR A 495 -16.54 24.81 -10.75
C THR A 495 -16.18 25.56 -9.45
N GLU A 496 -16.78 25.18 -8.32
CA GLU A 496 -16.45 25.69 -6.99
C GLU A 496 -16.55 24.56 -5.95
N ASP A 497 -15.44 23.90 -5.63
CA ASP A 497 -15.37 23.14 -4.40
C ASP A 497 -15.28 24.12 -3.22
N PRO A 498 -16.27 24.14 -2.29
CA PRO A 498 -16.24 25.03 -1.11
C PRO A 498 -14.98 24.86 -0.25
N ARG A 499 -14.25 23.74 -0.41
CA ARG A 499 -13.03 23.40 0.32
C ARG A 499 -11.79 24.05 -0.27
N THR A 500 -11.70 24.16 -1.60
CA THR A 500 -10.64 24.95 -2.28
C THR A 500 -10.77 26.43 -1.96
N ALA A 501 -11.98 26.96 -1.87
CA ALA A 501 -12.23 28.34 -1.47
C ALA A 501 -11.81 28.62 0.00
N LYS A 502 -11.94 27.63 0.92
CA LYS A 502 -11.48 27.76 2.30
C LYS A 502 -9.96 27.68 2.44
N SER A 503 -9.30 26.79 1.69
CA SER A 503 -7.84 26.67 1.71
C SER A 503 -7.15 27.89 1.07
N GLN A 504 -7.69 28.41 -0.02
CA GLN A 504 -7.19 29.66 -0.64
C GLN A 504 -7.40 30.88 0.26
N LYS A 505 -8.52 30.98 0.98
CA LYS A 505 -8.73 32.04 1.98
C LYS A 505 -7.82 31.91 3.20
N ALA A 506 -7.47 30.69 3.62
CA ALA A 506 -6.52 30.44 4.70
C ALA A 506 -5.08 30.81 4.27
N GLN A 507 -4.68 30.47 3.05
CA GLN A 507 -3.39 30.85 2.48
C GLN A 507 -3.26 32.35 2.28
N ALA A 508 -4.30 33.02 1.79
CA ALA A 508 -4.33 34.47 1.65
C ALA A 508 -4.23 35.21 3.00
N LYS A 509 -4.89 34.69 4.06
CA LYS A 509 -4.76 35.23 5.42
C LYS A 509 -3.34 35.08 5.99
N ASN A 510 -2.70 33.93 5.79
CA ASN A 510 -1.33 33.70 6.26
C ASN A 510 -0.30 34.57 5.51
N GLN A 511 -0.49 34.82 4.21
CA GLN A 511 0.39 35.70 3.46
C GLN A 511 0.23 37.18 3.83
N THR A 512 -0.91 37.56 4.36
CA THR A 512 -1.16 38.95 4.82
C THR A 512 -0.60 39.17 6.24
N GLN A 513 -0.51 38.13 7.08
CA GLN A 513 0.09 38.22 8.42
C GLN A 513 1.63 38.16 8.42
N VAL A 514 2.25 37.66 7.35
CA VAL A 514 3.74 37.65 7.21
C VAL A 514 4.26 38.98 6.64
N LYS A 515 3.38 39.88 6.16
CA LYS A 515 3.73 41.19 5.62
C LYS A 515 3.42 42.36 6.58
N GLN A 516 3.00 42.10 7.77
CA GLN A 516 2.93 43.03 8.89
C GLN A 516 3.93 42.62 10.00
#